data_d529f01c019f12922c9268c01d7293f9
#
_entry.id   d529f01c019f12922c9268c01d7293f9
#
_cell.length_a   1.000
_cell.length_b   1.000
_cell.length_c   1.000
_cell.angle_alpha   90.00
_cell.angle_beta   90.00
_cell.angle_gamma   90.00
#
_symmetry.space_group_name_H-M   'P 1'
#
loop_
_entity.id
_entity.type
_entity.pdbx_description
1 polymer ?
#
loop_
_entity_poly.entity_id
_entity_poly.type
_entity_poly.pdbx_seq_one_letter_code
_entity_poly.pdbx_strand_id
1 'polypeptide(L)'
;FGGGEMIQDVFEETSTWAELPHKFEAGTPAIAEAIGLAEAINYINTIGLNEIHEYEKTITKYLFEKLNQIENVEIIGPSPEIDPERASLATFYVKNIHSNDIAEILDSKGICIRSGHHCCQPLHRYIGIKSTARISMNFTTNKEEIDIFIEQLKDTINFLKINS
;
A
#
# COMPACT_ATOMS: atom_id res chain seq x y z
N PHE A 1 22.38 -5.06 -16.24
CA PHE A 1 23.23 -3.91 -15.92
C PHE A 1 24.65 -4.42 -15.69
N GLY A 2 25.70 -3.63 -16.14
CA GLY A 2 27.10 -3.90 -15.91
C GLY A 2 27.73 -2.77 -15.10
N GLY A 3 28.79 -3.07 -14.35
CA GLY A 3 29.50 -2.09 -13.52
C GLY A 3 30.58 -2.71 -12.66
N GLY A 4 31.24 -1.91 -11.85
CA GLY A 4 32.24 -2.39 -10.89
C GLY A 4 31.63 -3.41 -9.93
N GLU A 5 32.49 -4.16 -9.25
CA GLU A 5 32.18 -5.23 -8.28
C GLU A 5 31.54 -6.50 -8.88
N MET A 6 30.67 -6.35 -9.90
CA MET A 6 30.00 -7.49 -10.55
C MET A 6 30.89 -8.20 -11.61
N ILE A 7 31.97 -7.56 -12.02
CA ILE A 7 32.87 -8.03 -13.07
C ILE A 7 34.17 -8.49 -12.41
N GLN A 8 34.77 -9.57 -12.94
CA GLN A 8 36.05 -10.08 -12.46
C GLN A 8 37.18 -9.60 -13.36
N ASP A 9 37.11 -9.92 -14.63
CA ASP A 9 38.11 -9.49 -15.62
C ASP A 9 37.44 -8.83 -16.82
N VAL A 10 38.10 -7.84 -17.38
CA VAL A 10 37.66 -7.12 -18.60
C VAL A 10 38.75 -7.22 -19.64
N PHE A 11 38.39 -7.75 -20.80
CA PHE A 11 39.24 -7.81 -22.00
C PHE A 11 38.61 -6.93 -23.09
N GLU A 12 39.34 -6.74 -24.20
CA GLU A 12 38.86 -5.88 -25.31
C GLU A 12 37.54 -6.37 -25.91
N GLU A 13 37.36 -7.69 -26.03
CA GLU A 13 36.17 -8.29 -26.65
C GLU A 13 35.28 -9.09 -25.70
N THR A 14 35.77 -9.40 -24.50
CA THR A 14 35.05 -10.26 -23.54
C THR A 14 35.20 -9.79 -22.10
N SER A 15 34.37 -10.27 -21.21
CA SER A 15 34.48 -10.05 -19.77
C SER A 15 34.07 -11.30 -19.01
N THR A 16 34.62 -11.48 -17.83
CA THR A 16 34.17 -12.50 -16.87
C THR A 16 33.45 -11.89 -15.70
N TRP A 17 32.58 -12.66 -15.12
CA TRP A 17 31.68 -12.18 -14.05
C TRP A 17 32.21 -12.63 -12.69
N ALA A 18 32.00 -11.81 -11.67
CA ALA A 18 32.25 -12.17 -10.29
C ALA A 18 31.36 -13.34 -9.85
N GLU A 19 31.71 -13.98 -8.75
CA GLU A 19 30.90 -15.01 -8.12
C GLU A 19 29.62 -14.41 -7.48
N LEU A 20 28.64 -15.27 -7.20
CA LEU A 20 27.46 -14.87 -6.48
C LEU A 20 27.80 -14.46 -5.03
N PRO A 21 27.18 -13.40 -4.49
CA PRO A 21 26.09 -12.58 -5.05
C PRO A 21 26.56 -11.42 -5.94
N HIS A 22 27.83 -11.06 -5.93
CA HIS A 22 28.41 -9.88 -6.59
C HIS A 22 28.11 -9.80 -8.10
N LYS A 23 28.00 -10.95 -8.76
CA LYS A 23 27.59 -11.03 -10.17
C LYS A 23 26.31 -10.22 -10.51
N PHE A 24 25.42 -10.02 -9.57
CA PHE A 24 24.17 -9.29 -9.76
C PHE A 24 24.13 -7.92 -9.09
N GLU A 25 25.24 -7.50 -8.49
CA GLU A 25 25.37 -6.27 -7.70
C GLU A 25 26.36 -5.32 -8.37
N ALA A 26 25.87 -4.57 -9.36
CA ALA A 26 26.70 -3.65 -10.12
C ALA A 26 26.92 -2.31 -9.39
N GLY A 27 28.17 -1.92 -9.20
CA GLY A 27 28.59 -0.65 -8.59
C GLY A 27 28.65 -0.70 -7.06
N THR A 28 28.93 0.45 -6.45
CA THR A 28 28.99 0.58 -5.00
C THR A 28 27.63 0.22 -4.37
N PRO A 29 27.61 -0.66 -3.35
CA PRO A 29 26.36 -1.02 -2.67
C PRO A 29 25.67 0.20 -2.05
N ALA A 30 24.36 0.06 -1.80
CA ALA A 30 23.52 1.07 -1.15
C ALA A 30 23.86 1.17 0.38
N ILE A 31 25.03 1.73 0.70
CA ILE A 31 25.58 1.74 2.07
C ILE A 31 24.76 2.65 2.99
N ALA A 32 24.42 3.85 2.52
CA ALA A 32 23.64 4.82 3.31
C ALA A 32 22.25 4.27 3.61
N GLU A 33 21.62 3.62 2.63
CA GLU A 33 20.30 3.01 2.76
C GLU A 33 20.31 1.83 3.73
N ALA A 34 21.39 1.02 3.73
CA ALA A 34 21.53 -0.08 4.68
C ALA A 34 21.68 0.42 6.12
N ILE A 35 22.45 1.48 6.34
CA ILE A 35 22.59 2.13 7.65
C ILE A 35 21.24 2.76 8.08
N GLY A 36 20.57 3.46 7.17
CA GLY A 36 19.25 4.04 7.44
C GLY A 36 18.20 2.99 7.77
N LEU A 37 18.20 1.85 7.07
CA LEU A 37 17.31 0.73 7.38
C LEU A 37 17.58 0.14 8.77
N ALA A 38 18.86 0.00 9.16
CA ALA A 38 19.22 -0.48 10.50
C ALA A 38 18.66 0.45 11.58
N GLU A 39 18.77 1.77 11.40
CA GLU A 39 18.21 2.74 12.34
C GLU A 39 16.68 2.73 12.37
N ALA A 40 16.03 2.58 11.24
CA ALA A 40 14.57 2.41 11.17
C ALA A 40 14.11 1.15 11.93
N ILE A 41 14.84 0.05 11.83
CA ILE A 41 14.57 -1.17 12.60
C ILE A 41 14.74 -0.92 14.09
N ASN A 42 15.80 -0.23 14.50
CA ASN A 42 16.02 0.15 15.90
C ASN A 42 14.86 1.01 16.43
N TYR A 43 14.42 1.99 15.65
CA TYR A 43 13.27 2.83 16.00
C TYR A 43 11.99 2.00 16.22
N ILE A 44 11.66 1.11 15.29
CA ILE A 44 10.50 0.22 15.40
C ILE A 44 10.60 -0.67 16.64
N ASN A 45 11.80 -1.20 16.94
CA ASN A 45 12.04 -2.02 18.12
C ASN A 45 11.87 -1.24 19.44
N THR A 46 12.12 0.09 19.44
CA THR A 46 11.87 0.92 20.66
C THR A 46 10.38 1.08 20.94
N ILE A 47 9.54 1.07 19.91
CA ILE A 47 8.08 1.09 20.07
C ILE A 47 7.58 -0.30 20.47
N GLY A 48 8.07 -1.34 19.79
CA GLY A 48 7.65 -2.73 19.92
C GLY A 48 6.67 -3.16 18.83
N LEU A 49 6.95 -4.29 18.20
CA LEU A 49 6.09 -4.80 17.10
C LEU A 49 4.70 -5.18 17.59
N ASN A 50 4.55 -5.67 18.81
CA ASN A 50 3.25 -6.03 19.37
C ASN A 50 2.39 -4.79 19.61
N GLU A 51 2.98 -3.74 20.16
CA GLU A 51 2.32 -2.45 20.40
C GLU A 51 1.86 -1.80 19.11
N ILE A 52 2.70 -1.83 18.09
CA ILE A 52 2.36 -1.37 16.74
C ILE A 52 1.16 -2.18 16.20
N HIS A 53 1.22 -3.49 16.27
CA HIS A 53 0.16 -4.36 15.76
C HIS A 53 -1.18 -4.15 16.48
N GLU A 54 -1.19 -4.05 17.81
CA GLU A 54 -2.41 -3.77 18.57
C GLU A 54 -3.00 -2.38 18.26
N TYR A 55 -2.14 -1.39 18.04
CA TYR A 55 -2.59 -0.08 17.58
C TYR A 55 -3.21 -0.15 16.18
N GLU A 56 -2.55 -0.83 15.24
CA GLU A 56 -3.03 -1.01 13.87
C GLU A 56 -4.36 -1.77 13.83
N LYS A 57 -4.58 -2.77 14.69
CA LYS A 57 -5.90 -3.42 14.85
C LYS A 57 -6.97 -2.41 15.23
N THR A 58 -6.66 -1.51 16.17
CA THR A 58 -7.60 -0.50 16.66
C THR A 58 -8.02 0.46 15.55
N ILE A 59 -7.07 1.01 14.78
CA ILE A 59 -7.38 1.93 13.68
C ILE A 59 -8.03 1.22 12.49
N THR A 60 -7.69 -0.04 12.26
CA THR A 60 -8.32 -0.86 11.21
C THR A 60 -9.81 -1.08 11.52
N LYS A 61 -10.13 -1.45 12.74
CA LYS A 61 -11.52 -1.58 13.18
C LYS A 61 -12.28 -0.27 13.00
N TYR A 62 -11.68 0.85 13.41
CA TYR A 62 -12.26 2.17 13.24
C TYR A 62 -12.53 2.51 11.77
N LEU A 63 -11.57 2.25 10.87
CA LEU A 63 -11.74 2.46 9.44
C LEU A 63 -12.91 1.64 8.89
N PHE A 64 -13.02 0.35 9.26
CA PHE A 64 -14.11 -0.52 8.80
C PHE A 64 -15.47 -0.04 9.28
N GLU A 65 -15.58 0.37 10.55
CA GLU A 65 -16.80 0.95 11.12
C GLU A 65 -17.27 2.18 10.32
N LYS A 66 -16.33 3.04 9.92
CA LYS A 66 -16.63 4.25 9.13
C LYS A 66 -16.97 3.94 7.67
N LEU A 67 -16.21 3.07 7.00
CA LEU A 67 -16.48 2.68 5.61
C LEU A 67 -17.83 1.99 5.45
N ASN A 68 -18.21 1.13 6.39
CA ASN A 68 -19.50 0.44 6.37
C ASN A 68 -20.71 1.38 6.51
N GLN A 69 -20.52 2.62 6.94
CA GLN A 69 -21.57 3.64 7.01
C GLN A 69 -21.78 4.40 5.71
N ILE A 70 -20.91 4.19 4.70
CA ILE A 70 -21.00 4.88 3.42
C ILE A 70 -21.84 4.06 2.45
N GLU A 71 -22.93 4.61 1.99
CA GLU A 71 -23.81 3.96 1.01
C GLU A 71 -23.06 3.67 -0.30
N ASN A 72 -23.30 2.49 -0.88
CA ASN A 72 -22.69 1.98 -2.12
C ASN A 72 -21.17 1.72 -2.04
N VAL A 73 -20.56 1.77 -0.87
CA VAL A 73 -19.20 1.26 -0.64
C VAL A 73 -19.31 -0.20 -0.19
N GLU A 74 -18.59 -1.08 -0.87
CA GLU A 74 -18.48 -2.50 -0.49
C GLU A 74 -17.02 -2.83 -0.23
N ILE A 75 -16.73 -3.35 0.96
CA ILE A 75 -15.37 -3.76 1.38
C ILE A 75 -15.12 -5.20 0.94
N ILE A 76 -13.96 -5.46 0.37
CA ILE A 76 -13.55 -6.77 -0.11
C ILE A 76 -12.62 -7.44 0.91
N GLY A 77 -12.91 -8.70 1.22
CA GLY A 77 -12.16 -9.51 2.17
C GLY A 77 -12.79 -9.56 3.57
N PRO A 78 -12.21 -10.34 4.50
CA PRO A 78 -12.76 -10.52 5.83
C PRO A 78 -12.72 -9.23 6.63
N SER A 79 -13.72 -9.03 7.49
CA SER A 79 -13.72 -7.90 8.43
C SER A 79 -12.78 -8.18 9.63
N PRO A 80 -12.41 -7.15 10.41
CA PRO A 80 -11.60 -7.33 11.62
C PRO A 80 -12.21 -8.27 12.68
N GLU A 81 -13.53 -8.49 12.65
CA GLU A 81 -14.22 -9.45 13.53
C GLU A 81 -13.99 -10.90 13.08
N ILE A 82 -13.84 -11.12 11.77
CA ILE A 82 -13.59 -12.45 11.19
C ILE A 82 -12.10 -12.78 11.21
N ASP A 83 -11.26 -11.80 10.91
CA ASP A 83 -9.79 -11.92 10.90
C ASP A 83 -9.16 -10.78 11.71
N PRO A 84 -9.02 -10.93 13.03
CA PRO A 84 -8.43 -9.89 13.89
C PRO A 84 -6.94 -9.61 13.60
N GLU A 85 -6.24 -10.57 13.01
CA GLU A 85 -4.79 -10.45 12.70
C GLU A 85 -4.53 -9.89 11.30
N ARG A 86 -5.57 -9.43 10.62
CA ARG A 86 -5.44 -8.85 9.28
C ARG A 86 -4.53 -7.62 9.23
N ALA A 87 -3.92 -7.37 8.07
CA ALA A 87 -3.13 -6.17 7.85
C ALA A 87 -3.98 -4.89 7.92
N SER A 88 -3.35 -3.78 8.31
CA SER A 88 -3.97 -2.46 8.49
C SER A 88 -4.28 -1.78 7.15
N LEU A 89 -5.23 -2.34 6.42
CA LEU A 89 -5.71 -1.83 5.14
C LEU A 89 -7.17 -2.20 4.89
N ALA A 90 -7.84 -1.46 4.00
CA ALA A 90 -9.14 -1.84 3.46
C ALA A 90 -9.13 -1.73 1.94
N THR A 91 -9.58 -2.78 1.27
CA THR A 91 -9.85 -2.79 -0.17
C THR A 91 -11.35 -2.70 -0.37
N PHE A 92 -11.80 -1.75 -1.18
CA PHE A 92 -13.22 -1.50 -1.41
C PHE A 92 -13.50 -1.10 -2.85
N TYR A 93 -14.74 -1.20 -3.26
CA TYR A 93 -15.23 -0.57 -4.48
C TYR A 93 -16.51 0.20 -4.20
N VAL A 94 -16.80 1.15 -5.09
CA VAL A 94 -18.05 1.93 -5.05
C VAL A 94 -18.86 1.53 -6.27
N LYS A 95 -20.10 1.16 -6.06
CA LYS A 95 -20.98 0.71 -7.14
C LYS A 95 -21.15 1.79 -8.20
N ASN A 96 -20.90 1.41 -9.46
CA ASN A 96 -20.99 2.28 -10.65
C ASN A 96 -19.96 3.41 -10.72
N ILE A 97 -18.94 3.43 -9.87
CA ILE A 97 -17.85 4.41 -9.91
C ILE A 97 -16.52 3.65 -10.11
N HIS A 98 -15.71 4.11 -11.06
CA HIS A 98 -14.40 3.50 -11.29
C HIS A 98 -13.41 3.93 -10.19
N SER A 99 -12.61 2.98 -9.71
CA SER A 99 -11.68 3.23 -8.60
C SER A 99 -10.57 4.24 -8.92
N ASN A 100 -10.21 4.41 -10.20
CA ASN A 100 -9.24 5.42 -10.60
C ASN A 100 -9.79 6.83 -10.44
N ASP A 101 -11.06 7.07 -10.75
CA ASP A 101 -11.68 8.38 -10.62
C ASP A 101 -11.73 8.81 -9.15
N ILE A 102 -12.00 7.84 -8.25
CA ILE A 102 -11.95 8.08 -6.80
C ILE A 102 -10.53 8.44 -6.38
N ALA A 103 -9.53 7.68 -6.84
CA ALA A 103 -8.14 7.90 -6.47
C ALA A 103 -7.62 9.27 -6.97
N GLU A 104 -7.96 9.67 -8.20
CA GLU A 104 -7.55 10.95 -8.78
C GLU A 104 -8.12 12.14 -8.02
N ILE A 105 -9.41 12.10 -7.67
CA ILE A 105 -10.03 13.18 -6.90
C ILE A 105 -9.46 13.24 -5.47
N LEU A 106 -9.27 12.12 -4.80
CA LEU A 106 -8.66 12.09 -3.48
C LEU A 106 -7.21 12.56 -3.48
N ASP A 107 -6.43 12.21 -4.52
CA ASP A 107 -5.06 12.68 -4.71
C ASP A 107 -4.99 14.22 -4.82
N SER A 108 -5.92 14.83 -5.55
CA SER A 108 -6.04 16.30 -5.65
C SER A 108 -6.27 16.99 -4.29
N LYS A 109 -6.71 16.22 -3.29
CA LYS A 109 -6.94 16.67 -1.91
C LYS A 109 -5.83 16.21 -0.94
N GLY A 110 -4.73 15.67 -1.47
CA GLY A 110 -3.60 15.19 -0.69
C GLY A 110 -3.83 13.82 -0.02
N ILE A 111 -4.83 13.05 -0.45
CA ILE A 111 -5.13 11.73 0.08
C ILE A 111 -4.75 10.66 -0.94
N CYS A 112 -3.64 9.98 -0.70
CA CYS A 112 -3.11 8.97 -1.60
C CYS A 112 -3.67 7.58 -1.28
N ILE A 113 -4.37 6.99 -2.24
CA ILE A 113 -4.84 5.60 -2.19
C ILE A 113 -4.37 4.84 -3.43
N ARG A 114 -4.35 3.53 -3.36
CA ARG A 114 -4.08 2.70 -4.53
C ARG A 114 -5.37 2.32 -5.24
N SER A 115 -5.40 2.37 -6.57
CA SER A 115 -6.52 1.91 -7.39
C SER A 115 -6.10 0.85 -8.42
N GLY A 116 -7.06 0.10 -8.93
CA GLY A 116 -6.85 -0.90 -9.98
C GLY A 116 -6.96 -2.36 -9.51
N HIS A 117 -6.15 -3.24 -10.07
CA HIS A 117 -6.21 -4.69 -9.80
C HIS A 117 -5.27 -5.16 -8.69
N HIS A 118 -4.42 -4.28 -8.14
CA HIS A 118 -3.44 -4.59 -7.09
C HIS A 118 -2.54 -5.79 -7.43
N CYS A 119 -2.15 -5.93 -8.72
CA CYS A 119 -1.42 -7.09 -9.27
C CYS A 119 -2.15 -8.42 -9.10
N CYS A 120 -3.48 -8.43 -8.99
CA CYS A 120 -4.32 -9.57 -8.65
C CYS A 120 -5.55 -9.69 -9.59
N GLN A 121 -5.34 -9.59 -10.91
CA GLN A 121 -6.42 -9.69 -11.90
C GLN A 121 -7.25 -10.98 -11.83
N PRO A 122 -6.66 -12.18 -11.58
CA PRO A 122 -7.46 -13.39 -11.45
C PRO A 122 -8.50 -13.30 -10.34
N LEU A 123 -8.16 -12.72 -9.18
CA LEU A 123 -9.10 -12.50 -8.08
C LEU A 123 -10.23 -11.55 -8.49
N HIS A 124 -9.91 -10.43 -9.15
CA HIS A 124 -10.92 -9.49 -9.62
C HIS A 124 -11.92 -10.14 -10.60
N ARG A 125 -11.42 -10.99 -11.51
CA ARG A 125 -12.30 -11.78 -12.39
C ARG A 125 -13.17 -12.77 -11.64
N TYR A 126 -12.61 -13.44 -10.62
CA TYR A 126 -13.34 -14.40 -9.81
C TYR A 126 -14.48 -13.75 -9.01
N ILE A 127 -14.25 -12.58 -8.42
CA ILE A 127 -15.28 -11.84 -7.66
C ILE A 127 -16.18 -10.96 -8.55
N GLY A 128 -15.91 -10.87 -9.87
CA GLY A 128 -16.73 -10.11 -10.82
C GLY A 128 -16.59 -8.59 -10.73
N ILE A 129 -15.51 -8.07 -10.12
CA ILE A 129 -15.27 -6.64 -9.93
C ILE A 129 -14.15 -6.17 -10.87
N LYS A 130 -14.37 -5.08 -11.59
CA LYS A 130 -13.41 -4.57 -12.60
C LYS A 130 -12.16 -3.94 -11.97
N SER A 131 -12.33 -3.20 -10.88
CA SER A 131 -11.24 -2.53 -10.17
C SER A 131 -11.67 -2.19 -8.75
N THR A 132 -10.70 -2.05 -7.86
CA THR A 132 -10.92 -1.66 -6.45
C THR A 132 -10.00 -0.53 -6.04
N ALA A 133 -10.39 0.21 -5.03
CA ALA A 133 -9.55 1.16 -4.32
C ALA A 133 -9.04 0.52 -3.02
N ARG A 134 -7.80 0.84 -2.61
CA ARG A 134 -7.21 0.36 -1.36
C ARG A 134 -6.61 1.50 -0.57
N ILE A 135 -7.07 1.68 0.63
CA ILE A 135 -6.42 2.50 1.64
C ILE A 135 -5.56 1.61 2.53
N SER A 136 -4.35 2.06 2.83
CA SER A 136 -3.41 1.39 3.73
C SER A 136 -3.00 2.35 4.83
N MET A 137 -2.91 1.85 6.04
CA MET A 137 -2.55 2.61 7.23
C MET A 137 -1.35 1.96 7.90
N ASN A 138 -0.72 2.67 8.81
CA ASN A 138 0.35 2.17 9.64
C ASN A 138 0.29 2.82 11.03
N PHE A 139 1.24 2.50 11.90
CA PHE A 139 1.29 3.01 13.28
C PHE A 139 1.45 4.54 13.40
N THR A 140 1.71 5.27 12.31
CA THR A 140 1.74 6.73 12.31
C THR A 140 0.38 7.35 11.94
N THR A 141 -0.54 6.56 11.40
CA THR A 141 -1.88 7.01 11.01
C THR A 141 -2.76 7.19 12.25
N ASN A 142 -3.44 8.30 12.36
CA ASN A 142 -4.36 8.60 13.47
C ASN A 142 -5.84 8.59 13.01
N LYS A 143 -6.76 8.68 13.97
CA LYS A 143 -8.19 8.65 13.69
C LYS A 143 -8.68 9.89 12.93
N GLU A 144 -8.08 11.02 13.17
CA GLU A 144 -8.37 12.28 12.51
C GLU A 144 -8.09 12.19 11.00
N GLU A 145 -6.99 11.55 10.60
CA GLU A 145 -6.68 11.30 9.19
C GLU A 145 -7.69 10.34 8.54
N ILE A 146 -8.15 9.34 9.28
CA ILE A 146 -9.22 8.44 8.83
C ILE A 146 -10.52 9.22 8.64
N ASP A 147 -10.91 10.09 9.58
CA ASP A 147 -12.11 10.90 9.49
C ASP A 147 -12.05 11.85 8.29
N ILE A 148 -10.92 12.49 8.03
CA ILE A 148 -10.68 13.32 6.84
C ILE A 148 -10.85 12.49 5.56
N PHE A 149 -10.24 11.31 5.50
CA PHE A 149 -10.41 10.40 4.36
C PHE A 149 -11.88 10.04 4.12
N ILE A 150 -12.62 9.69 5.17
CA ILE A 150 -14.03 9.31 5.09
C ILE A 150 -14.90 10.47 4.59
N GLU A 151 -14.67 11.68 5.08
CA GLU A 151 -15.35 12.89 4.62
C GLU A 151 -15.09 13.13 3.14
N GLN A 152 -13.82 13.15 2.74
CA GLN A 152 -13.42 13.40 1.37
C GLN A 152 -13.87 12.27 0.41
N LEU A 153 -13.94 11.02 0.88
CA LEU A 153 -14.49 9.91 0.10
C LEU A 153 -15.99 10.11 -0.17
N LYS A 154 -16.77 10.52 0.83
CA LYS A 154 -18.20 10.82 0.68
C LYS A 154 -18.43 11.95 -0.32
N ASP A 155 -17.66 13.03 -0.23
CA ASP A 155 -17.73 14.15 -1.15
C ASP A 155 -17.37 13.73 -2.58
N THR A 156 -16.32 12.93 -2.73
CA THR A 156 -15.89 12.39 -4.02
C THR A 156 -16.97 11.51 -4.67
N ILE A 157 -17.59 10.63 -3.89
CA ILE A 157 -18.69 9.78 -4.36
C ILE A 157 -19.89 10.63 -4.81
N ASN A 158 -20.26 11.62 -4.03
CA ASN A 158 -21.37 12.54 -4.37
C ASN A 158 -21.06 13.33 -5.63
N PHE A 159 -19.87 13.87 -5.76
CA PHE A 159 -19.44 14.59 -6.97
C PHE A 159 -19.51 13.71 -8.23
N LEU A 160 -19.00 12.49 -8.16
CA LEU A 160 -18.99 11.57 -9.29
C LEU A 160 -20.40 11.08 -9.66
N LYS A 161 -21.31 10.89 -8.70
CA LYS A 161 -22.72 10.54 -8.96
C LYS A 161 -23.49 11.64 -9.69
N ILE A 162 -23.19 12.92 -9.43
CA ILE A 162 -23.87 14.06 -10.06
C ILE A 162 -23.40 14.24 -11.49
N ASN A 163 -22.15 13.85 -11.81
CA ASN A 163 -21.51 14.10 -13.09
C ASN A 163 -21.42 12.81 -13.97
N SER A 164 -22.03 11.72 -13.56
CA SER A 164 -22.19 10.48 -14.33
C SER A 164 -23.59 10.38 -14.92
#